data_1051c7bf00216a103c78ce1f3fc5c97b
#
_entry.id   1051c7bf00216a103c78ce1f3fc5c97b
#
_cell.length_a   1.000
_cell.length_b   1.000
_cell.length_c   1.000
_cell.angle_alpha   90.00
_cell.angle_beta   90.00
_cell.angle_gamma   90.00
#
_symmetry.space_group_name_H-M   'P 1'
#
loop_
_entity.id
_entity.type
_entity.pdbx_description
1 polymer ?
#
loop_
_entity_poly.entity_id
_entity_poly.type
_entity_poly.pdbx_seq_one_letter_code
_entity_poly.pdbx_strand_id
1 'polypeptide(L)'
;MYKKIFITLGCGLIILGLFGIAKASLMPIKAIIGQHYLEVAWKDSLKNNKLSKPWKSADFYMIGELTVPKFKISRVILNSVSGEALAWSIGRVTNIGPSSSNGPIILAGHRDSHMQFMSELNVGDKIELKMSGGVMKTFIISKTDIAKQPELIMSARNTENESLILTTCWPFNSQKPGTERFIVTAQLAH
;
A
#
# COMPACT_ATOMS: atom_id res chain seq x y z
N MET A 1 -39.37 -27.45 -33.47
CA MET A 1 -39.56 -26.15 -32.81
C MET A 1 -38.66 -26.03 -31.55
N TYR A 2 -38.66 -26.94 -30.64
CA TYR A 2 -37.88 -26.94 -29.39
C TYR A 2 -36.36 -26.82 -29.57
N LYS A 3 -35.78 -27.52 -30.57
CA LYS A 3 -34.32 -27.53 -30.85
C LYS A 3 -33.80 -26.09 -31.12
N LYS A 4 -34.54 -25.26 -31.84
CA LYS A 4 -34.16 -23.87 -32.11
C LYS A 4 -34.24 -23.02 -30.85
N ILE A 5 -35.21 -23.24 -29.98
CA ILE A 5 -35.38 -22.53 -28.70
C ILE A 5 -34.21 -22.86 -27.76
N PHE A 6 -33.79 -24.12 -27.66
CA PHE A 6 -32.63 -24.48 -26.83
C PHE A 6 -31.31 -23.89 -27.35
N ILE A 7 -31.14 -23.80 -28.66
CA ILE A 7 -29.94 -23.17 -29.24
C ILE A 7 -29.92 -21.67 -28.95
N THR A 8 -31.02 -20.96 -29.15
CA THR A 8 -31.09 -19.51 -28.84
C THR A 8 -30.89 -19.23 -27.35
N LEU A 9 -31.48 -20.05 -26.49
CA LEU A 9 -31.27 -19.91 -25.03
C LEU A 9 -29.80 -20.15 -24.65
N GLY A 10 -29.18 -21.19 -25.22
CA GLY A 10 -27.76 -21.48 -25.00
C GLY A 10 -26.83 -20.38 -25.49
N CYS A 11 -27.06 -19.84 -26.69
CA CYS A 11 -26.31 -18.70 -27.21
C CYS A 11 -26.47 -17.45 -26.31
N GLY A 12 -27.69 -17.18 -25.82
CA GLY A 12 -27.94 -16.07 -24.91
C GLY A 12 -27.18 -16.20 -23.59
N LEU A 13 -27.15 -17.39 -23.00
CA LEU A 13 -26.39 -17.66 -21.77
C LEU A 13 -24.87 -17.52 -21.98
N ILE A 14 -24.37 -17.97 -23.13
CA ILE A 14 -22.93 -17.81 -23.45
C ILE A 14 -22.57 -16.33 -23.58
N ILE A 15 -23.37 -15.53 -24.26
CA ILE A 15 -23.15 -14.09 -24.41
C ILE A 15 -23.18 -13.38 -23.04
N LEU A 16 -24.13 -13.70 -22.20
CA LEU A 16 -24.23 -13.17 -20.84
C LEU A 16 -23.01 -13.56 -19.98
N GLY A 17 -22.57 -14.81 -20.08
CA GLY A 17 -21.37 -15.31 -19.40
C GLY A 17 -20.10 -14.59 -19.86
N LEU A 18 -19.90 -14.44 -21.17
CA LEU A 18 -18.77 -13.70 -21.74
C LEU A 18 -18.77 -12.21 -21.32
N PHE A 19 -19.93 -11.57 -21.29
CA PHE A 19 -20.07 -10.21 -20.82
C PHE A 19 -19.72 -10.06 -19.32
N GLY A 20 -20.14 -11.04 -18.49
CA GLY A 20 -19.80 -11.08 -17.07
C GLY A 20 -18.28 -11.24 -16.86
N ILE A 21 -17.63 -12.16 -17.60
CA ILE A 21 -16.19 -12.36 -17.56
C ILE A 21 -15.45 -11.09 -18.02
N ALA A 22 -15.88 -10.47 -19.11
CA ALA A 22 -15.26 -9.24 -19.61
C ALA A 22 -15.34 -8.10 -18.55
N LYS A 23 -16.49 -7.90 -17.92
CA LYS A 23 -16.61 -6.92 -16.81
C LYS A 23 -15.74 -7.25 -15.62
N ALA A 24 -15.70 -8.50 -15.19
CA ALA A 24 -14.88 -8.94 -14.06
C ALA A 24 -13.37 -8.74 -14.32
N SER A 25 -12.92 -8.92 -15.57
CA SER A 25 -11.53 -8.76 -15.98
C SER A 25 -11.06 -7.30 -16.04
N LEU A 26 -11.96 -6.33 -16.10
CA LEU A 26 -11.60 -4.91 -16.21
C LEU A 26 -10.88 -4.38 -14.94
N MET A 27 -11.26 -4.86 -13.75
CA MET A 27 -10.65 -4.40 -12.49
C MET A 27 -9.18 -4.82 -12.35
N PRO A 28 -8.81 -6.10 -12.51
CA PRO A 28 -7.40 -6.51 -12.45
C PRO A 28 -6.54 -5.87 -13.55
N ILE A 29 -7.08 -5.67 -14.75
CA ILE A 29 -6.37 -4.98 -15.84
C ILE A 29 -6.07 -3.54 -15.45
N LYS A 30 -7.04 -2.80 -14.92
CA LYS A 30 -6.84 -1.44 -14.42
C LYS A 30 -5.79 -1.38 -13.30
N ALA A 31 -5.79 -2.34 -12.39
CA ALA A 31 -4.81 -2.42 -11.32
C ALA A 31 -3.38 -2.59 -11.86
N ILE A 32 -3.16 -3.49 -12.83
CA ILE A 32 -1.85 -3.71 -13.47
C ILE A 32 -1.37 -2.44 -14.18
N ILE A 33 -2.24 -1.83 -14.99
CA ILE A 33 -1.92 -0.59 -15.71
C ILE A 33 -1.60 0.54 -14.71
N GLY A 34 -2.39 0.68 -13.64
CA GLY A 34 -2.16 1.69 -12.62
C GLY A 34 -0.84 1.51 -11.88
N GLN A 35 -0.46 0.27 -11.53
CA GLN A 35 0.85 -0.01 -10.94
C GLN A 35 2.00 0.37 -11.87
N HIS A 36 1.86 0.09 -13.18
CA HIS A 36 2.85 0.52 -14.16
C HIS A 36 3.01 2.05 -14.19
N TYR A 37 1.92 2.81 -14.18
CA TYR A 37 1.98 4.27 -14.14
C TYR A 37 2.64 4.80 -12.85
N LEU A 38 2.37 4.17 -11.70
CA LEU A 38 3.04 4.51 -10.44
C LEU A 38 4.55 4.30 -10.52
N GLU A 39 4.99 3.16 -11.06
CA GLU A 39 6.41 2.85 -11.23
C GLU A 39 7.11 3.82 -12.19
N VAL A 40 6.49 4.13 -13.34
CA VAL A 40 7.02 5.08 -14.31
C VAL A 40 7.18 6.46 -13.68
N ALA A 41 6.13 6.94 -13.00
CA ALA A 41 6.15 8.24 -12.35
C ALA A 41 7.14 8.29 -11.18
N TRP A 42 7.36 7.18 -10.46
CA TRP A 42 8.39 7.07 -9.44
C TRP A 42 9.81 7.18 -10.04
N LYS A 43 10.08 6.43 -11.11
CA LYS A 43 11.36 6.51 -11.84
C LYS A 43 11.62 7.91 -12.38
N ASP A 44 10.57 8.58 -12.90
CA ASP A 44 10.67 9.97 -13.36
C ASP A 44 10.96 10.93 -12.20
N SER A 45 10.33 10.74 -11.04
CA SER A 45 10.61 11.53 -9.83
C SER A 45 12.08 11.42 -9.40
N LEU A 46 12.64 10.21 -9.42
CA LEU A 46 14.06 9.98 -9.09
C LEU A 46 15.00 10.64 -10.11
N LYS A 47 14.70 10.52 -11.41
CA LYS A 47 15.54 11.05 -12.48
C LYS A 47 15.61 12.57 -12.49
N ASN A 48 14.46 13.21 -12.30
CA ASN A 48 14.30 14.66 -12.43
C ASN A 48 14.36 15.39 -11.08
N ASN A 49 14.53 14.66 -9.97
CA ASN A 49 14.47 15.19 -8.59
C ASN A 49 13.23 16.07 -8.34
N LYS A 50 12.09 15.68 -8.92
CA LYS A 50 10.83 16.39 -8.85
C LYS A 50 9.69 15.42 -8.59
N LEU A 51 8.80 15.76 -7.66
CA LEU A 51 7.61 14.95 -7.39
C LEU A 51 6.71 14.87 -8.63
N SER A 52 6.49 13.66 -9.13
CA SER A 52 5.66 13.39 -10.30
C SER A 52 4.33 12.77 -9.87
N LYS A 53 3.28 13.00 -10.67
CA LYS A 53 1.98 12.34 -10.52
C LYS A 53 1.87 11.20 -11.52
N PRO A 54 1.20 10.09 -11.18
CA PRO A 54 1.01 8.98 -12.14
C PRO A 54 0.08 9.38 -13.29
N TRP A 55 -0.90 10.26 -13.03
CA TRP A 55 -1.81 10.88 -14.01
C TRP A 55 -2.26 12.25 -13.51
N LYS A 56 -2.77 13.09 -14.42
CA LYS A 56 -3.11 14.50 -14.12
C LYS A 56 -4.15 14.68 -13.01
N SER A 57 -5.13 13.79 -12.92
CA SER A 57 -6.22 13.86 -11.95
C SER A 57 -5.90 13.21 -10.61
N ALA A 58 -4.73 12.58 -10.43
CA ALA A 58 -4.36 12.00 -9.15
C ALA A 58 -4.30 13.08 -8.06
N ASP A 59 -4.86 12.77 -6.88
CA ASP A 59 -4.79 13.63 -5.69
C ASP A 59 -3.52 13.40 -4.85
N PHE A 60 -2.62 12.55 -5.36
CA PHE A 60 -1.37 12.14 -4.71
C PHE A 60 -0.19 12.14 -5.70
N TYR A 61 1.01 12.06 -5.15
CA TYR A 61 2.27 11.85 -5.87
C TYR A 61 3.18 10.92 -5.08
N MET A 62 4.18 10.36 -5.77
CA MET A 62 5.12 9.43 -5.18
C MET A 62 6.20 10.18 -4.41
N ILE A 63 6.49 9.71 -3.18
CA ILE A 63 7.49 10.29 -2.28
C ILE A 63 8.60 9.32 -1.90
N GLY A 64 8.43 8.03 -2.24
CA GLY A 64 9.39 7.01 -1.87
C GLY A 64 9.00 5.63 -2.36
N GLU A 65 9.83 4.68 -1.99
CA GLU A 65 9.66 3.25 -2.24
C GLU A 65 10.06 2.46 -0.99
N LEU A 66 9.20 1.55 -0.56
CA LEU A 66 9.46 0.58 0.50
C LEU A 66 9.82 -0.76 -0.14
N THR A 67 10.92 -1.36 0.30
CA THR A 67 11.34 -2.70 -0.11
C THR A 67 11.45 -3.62 1.10
N VAL A 68 10.92 -4.83 0.98
CA VAL A 68 11.10 -5.92 1.95
C VAL A 68 11.88 -7.04 1.26
N PRO A 69 13.23 -7.09 1.43
CA PRO A 69 14.09 -8.00 0.69
C PRO A 69 13.73 -9.49 0.89
N LYS A 70 13.34 -9.87 2.10
CA LYS A 70 12.93 -11.24 2.46
C LYS A 70 11.84 -11.79 1.54
N PHE A 71 10.89 -10.96 1.14
CA PHE A 71 9.76 -11.36 0.29
C PHE A 71 9.91 -10.91 -1.17
N LYS A 72 10.99 -10.20 -1.51
CA LYS A 72 11.19 -9.56 -2.83
C LYS A 72 10.03 -8.62 -3.20
N ILE A 73 9.48 -7.93 -2.21
CA ILE A 73 8.37 -7.00 -2.36
C ILE A 73 8.92 -5.58 -2.46
N SER A 74 8.40 -4.82 -3.43
CA SER A 74 8.56 -3.37 -3.52
C SER A 74 7.19 -2.70 -3.60
N ARG A 75 7.03 -1.57 -2.93
CA ARG A 75 5.81 -0.74 -2.92
C ARG A 75 6.17 0.74 -2.99
N VAL A 76 5.59 1.44 -3.95
CA VAL A 76 5.72 2.89 -4.03
C VAL A 76 4.99 3.54 -2.86
N ILE A 77 5.59 4.54 -2.24
CA ILE A 77 5.01 5.30 -1.14
C ILE A 77 4.39 6.57 -1.68
N LEU A 78 3.12 6.79 -1.34
CA LEU A 78 2.35 7.96 -1.72
C LEU A 78 2.36 9.00 -0.59
N ASN A 79 2.23 10.27 -0.92
CA ASN A 79 2.18 11.37 0.07
C ASN A 79 0.84 11.48 0.80
N SER A 80 -0.15 10.66 0.46
CA SER A 80 -1.53 10.71 0.96
C SER A 80 -2.01 9.35 1.44
N VAL A 81 -2.94 9.35 2.39
CA VAL A 81 -3.70 8.19 2.87
C VAL A 81 -5.19 8.34 2.52
N SER A 82 -5.51 9.12 1.48
CA SER A 82 -6.87 9.19 0.95
C SER A 82 -7.35 7.82 0.45
N GLY A 83 -8.66 7.64 0.34
CA GLY A 83 -9.22 6.40 -0.22
C GLY A 83 -8.72 6.11 -1.64
N GLU A 84 -8.53 7.15 -2.46
CA GLU A 84 -7.94 7.03 -3.79
C GLU A 84 -6.49 6.54 -3.70
N ALA A 85 -5.65 7.20 -2.91
CA ALA A 85 -4.23 6.84 -2.77
C ALA A 85 -4.06 5.41 -2.26
N LEU A 86 -4.77 5.02 -1.19
CA LEU A 86 -4.65 3.68 -0.61
C LEU A 86 -5.17 2.56 -1.51
N ALA A 87 -6.06 2.86 -2.47
CA ALA A 87 -6.47 1.89 -3.49
C ALA A 87 -5.31 1.52 -4.43
N TRP A 88 -4.31 2.37 -4.57
CA TRP A 88 -3.20 2.19 -5.51
C TRP A 88 -1.91 1.71 -4.85
N SER A 89 -1.60 2.15 -3.63
CA SER A 89 -0.38 1.71 -2.92
C SER A 89 -0.47 2.04 -1.42
N ILE A 90 0.71 2.09 -0.77
CA ILE A 90 0.84 2.52 0.63
C ILE A 90 1.02 4.03 0.70
N GLY A 91 0.48 4.64 1.74
CA GLY A 91 0.52 6.09 1.93
C GLY A 91 1.27 6.50 3.20
N ARG A 92 1.94 7.64 3.15
CA ARG A 92 2.53 8.27 4.33
C ARG A 92 1.44 9.01 5.11
N VAL A 93 1.32 8.67 6.39
CA VAL A 93 0.48 9.40 7.31
C VAL A 93 1.20 10.67 7.70
N THR A 94 0.61 11.82 7.37
CA THR A 94 1.04 13.15 7.80
C THR A 94 0.20 13.59 9.00
N ASN A 95 0.65 14.57 9.77
CA ASN A 95 -0.05 15.12 10.96
C ASN A 95 -0.05 14.24 12.22
N ILE A 96 0.80 13.22 12.27
CA ILE A 96 1.02 12.43 13.49
C ILE A 96 2.51 12.49 13.83
N GLY A 97 2.83 12.86 15.09
CA GLY A 97 4.20 12.94 15.57
C GLY A 97 4.78 14.36 15.57
N PRO A 98 5.98 14.54 16.13
CA PRO A 98 6.67 15.81 16.12
C PRO A 98 6.97 16.25 14.68
N SER A 99 6.86 17.54 14.43
CA SER A 99 7.11 18.15 13.10
C SER A 99 8.61 18.18 12.74
N SER A 100 9.45 17.43 13.46
CA SER A 100 10.88 17.37 13.23
C SER A 100 11.23 16.49 12.03
N SER A 101 12.30 16.84 11.32
CA SER A 101 12.86 16.04 10.21
C SER A 101 13.29 14.63 10.63
N ASN A 102 13.46 14.38 11.92
CA ASN A 102 13.92 13.13 12.53
C ASN A 102 12.81 12.35 13.25
N GLY A 103 11.54 12.73 13.06
CA GLY A 103 10.41 12.01 13.63
C GLY A 103 10.12 10.69 12.92
N PRO A 104 9.19 9.88 13.47
CA PRO A 104 8.84 8.59 12.90
C PRO A 104 8.19 8.74 11.52
N ILE A 105 8.55 7.84 10.61
CA ILE A 105 7.90 7.70 9.30
C ILE A 105 6.78 6.70 9.48
N ILE A 106 5.52 7.14 9.32
CA ILE A 106 4.35 6.27 9.46
C ILE A 106 3.77 5.98 8.09
N LEU A 107 3.68 4.71 7.73
CA LEU A 107 3.11 4.25 6.47
C LEU A 107 1.87 3.38 6.75
N ALA A 108 0.81 3.64 6.00
CA ALA A 108 -0.45 2.91 6.10
C ALA A 108 -0.89 2.34 4.74
N GLY A 109 -1.65 1.25 4.78
CA GLY A 109 -2.20 0.63 3.59
C GLY A 109 -3.24 -0.44 3.91
N HIS A 110 -3.89 -0.96 2.88
CA HIS A 110 -4.89 -2.01 3.03
C HIS A 110 -4.26 -3.36 3.38
N ARG A 111 -4.84 -4.06 4.37
CA ARG A 111 -4.36 -5.36 4.89
C ARG A 111 -4.44 -6.51 3.90
N ASP A 112 -5.40 -6.43 2.97
CA ASP A 112 -5.75 -7.48 2.01
C ASP A 112 -5.06 -7.32 0.65
N SER A 113 -4.26 -6.27 0.49
CA SER A 113 -3.55 -5.97 -0.75
C SER A 113 -2.12 -5.48 -0.50
N HIS A 114 -1.93 -4.16 -0.41
CA HIS A 114 -0.59 -3.56 -0.39
C HIS A 114 0.21 -3.83 0.89
N MET A 115 -0.46 -4.10 2.02
CA MET A 115 0.14 -4.40 3.32
C MET A 115 -0.08 -5.85 3.80
N GLN A 116 -0.55 -6.75 2.92
CA GLN A 116 -0.78 -8.16 3.27
C GLN A 116 0.51 -8.84 3.77
N PHE A 117 1.65 -8.48 3.21
CA PHE A 117 2.96 -9.02 3.59
C PHE A 117 3.31 -8.81 5.07
N MET A 118 2.68 -7.84 5.74
CA MET A 118 2.94 -7.56 7.15
C MET A 118 2.57 -8.75 8.06
N SER A 119 1.66 -9.62 7.65
CA SER A 119 1.29 -10.83 8.40
C SER A 119 2.45 -11.83 8.57
N GLU A 120 3.48 -11.74 7.74
CA GLU A 120 4.63 -12.65 7.70
C GLU A 120 5.92 -12.00 8.21
N LEU A 121 5.86 -10.72 8.62
CA LEU A 121 7.00 -10.00 9.17
C LEU A 121 7.30 -10.43 10.62
N ASN A 122 8.59 -10.55 10.92
CA ASN A 122 9.08 -10.89 12.24
C ASN A 122 10.08 -9.84 12.76
N VAL A 123 10.25 -9.78 14.07
CA VAL A 123 11.34 -9.01 14.69
C VAL A 123 12.68 -9.46 14.13
N GLY A 124 13.52 -8.50 13.75
CA GLY A 124 14.81 -8.72 13.08
C GLY A 124 14.76 -8.67 11.56
N ASP A 125 13.57 -8.71 10.92
CA ASP A 125 13.46 -8.54 9.47
C ASP A 125 13.86 -7.13 9.05
N LYS A 126 14.44 -7.04 7.85
CA LYS A 126 14.94 -5.80 7.25
C LYS A 126 13.90 -5.16 6.35
N ILE A 127 13.76 -3.84 6.46
CA ILE A 127 12.95 -3.00 5.56
C ILE A 127 13.83 -1.87 5.03
N GLU A 128 13.78 -1.62 3.75
CA GLU A 128 14.50 -0.54 3.09
C GLU A 128 13.52 0.52 2.59
N LEU A 129 13.84 1.77 2.86
CA LEU A 129 13.13 2.94 2.32
C LEU A 129 14.05 3.74 1.42
N LYS A 130 13.60 3.99 0.19
CA LYS A 130 14.21 4.94 -0.72
C LYS A 130 13.28 6.14 -0.86
N MET A 131 13.70 7.29 -0.38
CA MET A 131 12.89 8.52 -0.43
C MET A 131 13.20 9.33 -1.69
N SER A 132 12.30 10.26 -2.04
CA SER A 132 12.56 11.27 -3.07
C SER A 132 13.86 12.02 -2.71
N GLY A 133 14.75 12.20 -3.68
CA GLY A 133 16.13 12.67 -3.41
C GLY A 133 17.16 11.55 -3.35
N GLY A 134 16.75 10.28 -3.50
CA GLY A 134 17.65 9.12 -3.65
C GLY A 134 18.24 8.59 -2.33
N VAL A 135 17.94 9.20 -1.20
CA VAL A 135 18.40 8.73 0.12
C VAL A 135 17.78 7.38 0.43
N MET A 136 18.59 6.39 0.70
CA MET A 136 18.17 5.06 1.14
C MET A 136 18.43 4.90 2.64
N LYS A 137 17.42 4.43 3.37
CA LYS A 137 17.49 4.13 4.79
C LYS A 137 17.10 2.68 5.01
N THR A 138 17.82 2.02 5.89
CA THR A 138 17.56 0.64 6.29
C THR A 138 17.00 0.63 7.70
N PHE A 139 15.93 -0.12 7.91
CA PHE A 139 15.29 -0.30 9.22
C PHE A 139 15.24 -1.77 9.58
N ILE A 140 15.44 -2.08 10.86
CA ILE A 140 15.30 -3.43 11.42
C ILE A 140 14.07 -3.44 12.32
N ILE A 141 13.19 -4.42 12.12
CA ILE A 141 11.97 -4.56 12.92
C ILE A 141 12.35 -4.87 14.36
N SER A 142 11.90 -4.02 15.27
CA SER A 142 12.12 -4.14 16.71
C SER A 142 10.91 -4.68 17.45
N LYS A 143 9.68 -4.44 16.93
CA LYS A 143 8.43 -4.83 17.61
C LYS A 143 7.29 -5.00 16.61
N THR A 144 6.39 -5.95 16.92
CA THR A 144 5.05 -6.03 16.31
C THR A 144 3.99 -5.94 17.41
N ASP A 145 2.85 -5.28 17.12
CA ASP A 145 1.81 -5.02 18.12
C ASP A 145 0.42 -4.95 17.47
N ILE A 146 -0.62 -5.09 18.30
CA ILE A 146 -2.00 -4.85 17.91
C ILE A 146 -2.56 -3.81 18.87
N ALA A 147 -2.99 -2.66 18.34
CA ALA A 147 -3.50 -1.57 19.14
C ALA A 147 -4.67 -0.85 18.45
N LYS A 148 -5.45 -0.15 19.23
CA LYS A 148 -6.46 0.78 18.70
C LYS A 148 -5.79 2.03 18.12
N GLN A 149 -6.44 2.64 17.14
CA GLN A 149 -5.87 3.79 16.43
C GLN A 149 -5.39 4.95 17.32
N PRO A 150 -6.10 5.36 18.41
CA PRO A 150 -5.61 6.41 19.32
C PRO A 150 -4.29 6.06 19.99
N GLU A 151 -4.09 4.80 20.38
CA GLU A 151 -2.86 4.31 21.03
C GLU A 151 -1.66 4.34 20.06
N LEU A 152 -1.89 4.02 18.80
CA LEU A 152 -0.88 4.14 17.74
C LEU A 152 -0.38 5.60 17.61
N ILE A 153 -1.31 6.55 17.59
CA ILE A 153 -0.98 7.98 17.49
C ILE A 153 -0.15 8.44 18.69
N MET A 154 -0.51 8.02 19.89
CA MET A 154 0.23 8.35 21.12
C MET A 154 1.63 7.73 21.11
N SER A 155 1.76 6.47 20.73
CA SER A 155 3.05 5.79 20.64
C SER A 155 3.98 6.47 19.63
N ALA A 156 3.46 6.85 18.46
CA ALA A 156 4.22 7.54 17.43
C ALA A 156 4.70 8.93 17.87
N ARG A 157 3.88 9.67 18.66
CA ARG A 157 4.25 10.99 19.19
C ARG A 157 5.38 10.95 20.21
N ASN A 158 5.48 9.85 20.94
CA ASN A 158 6.48 9.67 22.01
C ASN A 158 7.80 9.09 21.49
N THR A 159 7.93 8.85 20.18
CA THR A 159 9.16 8.32 19.59
C THR A 159 10.06 9.49 19.18
N GLU A 160 11.15 9.71 19.91
CA GLU A 160 12.11 10.80 19.65
C GLU A 160 13.10 10.47 18.56
N ASN A 161 13.32 9.17 18.27
CA ASN A 161 14.30 8.71 17.28
C ASN A 161 13.64 8.44 15.93
N GLU A 162 14.43 8.56 14.88
CA GLU A 162 14.00 8.18 13.53
C GLU A 162 13.63 6.69 13.50
N SER A 163 12.38 6.42 13.29
CA SER A 163 11.82 5.06 13.23
C SER A 163 10.84 4.94 12.08
N LEU A 164 10.60 3.70 11.64
CA LEU A 164 9.58 3.37 10.66
C LEU A 164 8.45 2.63 11.37
N ILE A 165 7.23 3.10 11.18
CA ILE A 165 6.01 2.48 11.67
C ILE A 165 5.15 2.09 10.47
N LEU A 166 4.92 0.79 10.28
CA LEU A 166 3.94 0.29 9.33
C LEU A 166 2.64 -0.02 10.05
N THR A 167 1.50 0.36 9.47
CA THR A 167 0.21 0.08 10.08
C THR A 167 -0.83 -0.36 9.04
N THR A 168 -1.64 -1.34 9.42
CA THR A 168 -2.76 -1.81 8.62
C THR A 168 -3.92 -2.26 9.51
N CYS A 169 -5.08 -2.55 8.93
CA CYS A 169 -6.22 -3.07 9.67
C CYS A 169 -5.95 -4.47 10.23
N TRP A 170 -6.51 -4.79 11.41
CA TRP A 170 -6.49 -6.10 12.04
C TRP A 170 -7.92 -6.64 12.24
N PRO A 171 -8.16 -7.96 12.19
CA PRO A 171 -7.24 -9.04 11.77
C PRO A 171 -7.13 -9.17 10.25
N PHE A 172 -6.03 -9.78 9.73
CA PHE A 172 -5.75 -9.91 8.30
C PHE A 172 -6.84 -10.65 7.51
N ASN A 173 -7.44 -11.68 8.10
CA ASN A 173 -8.43 -12.54 7.41
C ASN A 173 -9.89 -12.08 7.58
N SER A 174 -10.13 -10.88 8.10
CA SER A 174 -11.49 -10.37 8.29
C SER A 174 -12.00 -9.61 7.07
N GLN A 175 -13.21 -9.90 6.64
CA GLN A 175 -13.92 -9.09 5.64
C GLN A 175 -14.62 -7.86 6.24
N LYS A 176 -14.71 -7.79 7.57
CA LYS A 176 -15.35 -6.68 8.27
C LYS A 176 -14.34 -5.59 8.63
N PRO A 177 -14.73 -4.31 8.62
CA PRO A 177 -13.93 -3.25 9.18
C PRO A 177 -13.61 -3.54 10.65
N GLY A 178 -12.34 -3.40 11.04
CA GLY A 178 -11.89 -3.54 12.43
C GLY A 178 -11.44 -2.19 13.00
N THR A 179 -11.59 -2.01 14.30
CA THR A 179 -11.10 -0.84 15.05
C THR A 179 -9.62 -0.95 15.41
N GLU A 180 -9.09 -2.17 15.36
CA GLU A 180 -7.70 -2.48 15.69
C GLU A 180 -6.79 -2.38 14.46
N ARG A 181 -5.53 -2.12 14.74
CA ARG A 181 -4.46 -2.02 13.74
C ARG A 181 -3.32 -2.96 14.11
N PHE A 182 -2.83 -3.66 13.12
CA PHE A 182 -1.54 -4.34 13.21
C PHE A 182 -0.44 -3.32 12.95
N ILE A 183 0.54 -3.28 13.85
CA ILE A 183 1.61 -2.28 13.86
C ILE A 183 2.94 -3.00 13.83
N VAL A 184 3.81 -2.57 12.95
CA VAL A 184 5.22 -2.99 12.90
C VAL A 184 6.06 -1.75 13.16
N THR A 185 6.91 -1.81 14.19
CA THR A 185 7.87 -0.75 14.50
C THR A 185 9.28 -1.23 14.16
N ALA A 186 10.02 -0.43 13.40
CA ALA A 186 11.39 -0.72 13.01
C ALA A 186 12.29 0.49 13.30
N GLN A 187 13.51 0.23 13.74
CA GLN A 187 14.51 1.22 14.08
C GLN A 187 15.52 1.37 12.95
N LEU A 188 16.04 2.58 12.76
CA LEU A 188 17.08 2.85 11.79
C LEU A 188 18.31 1.97 12.10
N ALA A 189 18.79 1.25 11.10
CA ALA A 189 20.04 0.50 11.21
C ALA A 189 21.23 1.47 11.12
N HIS A 190 22.16 1.32 12.06
CA HIS A 190 23.42 2.08 12.09
C HIS A 190 24.50 1.38 11.28
#